data_fe45cd528e648b271642226dac8662a0
#
_entry.id   fe45cd528e648b271642226dac8662a0
#
_cell.length_a   1.000
_cell.length_b   1.000
_cell.length_c   1.000
_cell.angle_alpha   90.00
_cell.angle_beta   90.00
_cell.angle_gamma   90.00
#
_symmetry.space_group_name_H-M   'P 1'
#
loop_
_entity.id
_entity.type
_entity.pdbx_description
1 polymer ?
#
loop_
_entity_poly.entity_id
_entity_poly.type
_entity_poly.pdbx_seq_one_letter_code
_entity_poly.pdbx_strand_id
1 'polypeptide(L)'
;ANTPDEEMLTILNKVLAKNRKRELIVLHCYGSHFNYRERYPRSEAFFRPDDASEAKASNRQQLVNAYDNSIRQTDRLLHDIIAALRKTGAVAAMLYTSDHGENIFDDDRKLFLHASPTPSYYELHVPLIAWVSESYDRLYPGIHATLVANRHKPVASSASFFHSMLGLAGISTPYRADSLNISSGKLHSAPRRYLNDHNKAMPLDKTGLSEKDLEMIGNVGKKH
;
A
#
# COMPACT_ATOMS: atom_id res chain seq x y z
N ALA A 1 -6.24 -16.43 -18.04
CA ALA A 1 -7.02 -15.36 -17.39
C ALA A 1 -6.51 -15.23 -15.97
N ASN A 2 -6.23 -14.01 -15.51
CA ASN A 2 -5.81 -13.78 -14.15
C ASN A 2 -7.03 -13.97 -13.21
N THR A 3 -6.81 -14.69 -12.12
CA THR A 3 -7.81 -14.84 -11.06
C THR A 3 -8.05 -13.49 -10.40
N PRO A 4 -9.30 -13.02 -10.27
CA PRO A 4 -9.59 -11.78 -9.56
C PRO A 4 -9.16 -11.83 -8.10
N ASP A 5 -8.66 -10.73 -7.56
CA ASP A 5 -8.18 -10.65 -6.16
C ASP A 5 -9.29 -10.95 -5.14
N GLU A 6 -10.56 -10.72 -5.48
CA GLU A 6 -11.72 -11.02 -4.62
C GLU A 6 -11.87 -12.50 -4.30
N GLU A 7 -11.35 -13.40 -5.13
CA GLU A 7 -11.37 -14.83 -4.83
C GLU A 7 -10.57 -15.18 -3.58
N MET A 8 -9.59 -14.35 -3.21
CA MET A 8 -8.86 -14.50 -1.96
C MET A 8 -9.76 -14.42 -0.72
N LEU A 9 -10.90 -13.70 -0.79
CA LEU A 9 -11.86 -13.66 0.32
C LEU A 9 -12.44 -15.04 0.65
N THR A 10 -12.71 -15.85 -0.38
CA THR A 10 -13.19 -17.22 -0.19
C THR A 10 -12.15 -18.06 0.53
N ILE A 11 -10.87 -17.92 0.16
CA ILE A 11 -9.76 -18.64 0.79
C ILE A 11 -9.54 -18.13 2.22
N LEU A 12 -9.53 -16.80 2.40
CA LEU A 12 -9.40 -16.16 3.71
C LEU A 12 -10.46 -16.66 4.68
N ASN A 13 -11.75 -16.67 4.28
CA ASN A 13 -12.83 -17.15 5.11
C ASN A 13 -12.66 -18.62 5.51
N LYS A 14 -12.17 -19.47 4.60
CA LYS A 14 -11.85 -20.89 4.92
C LYS A 14 -10.70 -21.01 5.91
N VAL A 15 -9.71 -20.13 5.84
CA VAL A 15 -8.58 -20.09 6.77
C VAL A 15 -9.07 -19.64 8.15
N LEU A 16 -9.80 -18.53 8.21
CA LEU A 16 -10.36 -17.97 9.46
C LEU A 16 -11.30 -18.95 10.18
N ALA A 17 -12.10 -19.72 9.42
CA ALA A 17 -13.00 -20.74 9.98
C ALA A 17 -12.26 -21.86 10.73
N LYS A 18 -10.94 -22.06 10.52
CA LYS A 18 -10.13 -23.03 11.25
C LYS A 18 -9.86 -22.61 12.70
N ASN A 19 -10.13 -21.36 13.03
CA ASN A 19 -10.02 -20.77 14.38
C ASN A 19 -8.69 -21.13 15.10
N ARG A 20 -7.58 -20.98 14.41
CA ARG A 20 -6.26 -21.28 14.98
C ARG A 20 -5.86 -20.23 16.01
N LYS A 21 -5.11 -20.65 17.01
CA LYS A 21 -4.68 -19.78 18.11
C LYS A 21 -3.81 -18.61 17.66
N ARG A 22 -2.98 -18.80 16.64
CA ARG A 22 -2.09 -17.77 16.07
C ARG A 22 -1.92 -18.05 14.58
N GLU A 23 -2.09 -17.01 13.78
CA GLU A 23 -1.93 -17.08 12.33
C GLU A 23 -1.27 -15.82 11.81
N LEU A 24 -0.37 -15.99 10.86
CA LEU A 24 0.07 -14.95 9.94
C LEU A 24 -0.52 -15.32 8.56
N ILE A 25 -1.29 -14.40 8.00
CA ILE A 25 -1.89 -14.57 6.68
C ILE A 25 -1.29 -13.49 5.78
N VAL A 26 -0.68 -13.92 4.68
CA VAL A 26 -0.15 -13.03 3.65
C VAL A 26 -1.03 -13.16 2.42
N LEU A 27 -1.65 -12.06 2.02
CA LEU A 27 -2.43 -11.95 0.79
C LEU A 27 -1.61 -11.14 -0.22
N HIS A 28 -1.23 -11.80 -1.31
CA HIS A 28 -0.47 -11.17 -2.38
C HIS A 28 -1.44 -10.83 -3.52
N CYS A 29 -1.83 -9.56 -3.58
CA CYS A 29 -2.80 -9.05 -4.53
C CYS A 29 -2.13 -8.69 -5.85
N TYR A 30 -2.86 -8.82 -6.94
CA TYR A 30 -2.49 -8.26 -8.23
C TYR A 30 -2.67 -6.74 -8.23
N GLY A 31 -3.66 -6.25 -7.48
CA GLY A 31 -3.93 -4.85 -7.26
C GLY A 31 -4.21 -4.07 -8.53
N SER A 32 -3.59 -2.90 -8.63
CA SER A 32 -3.73 -1.99 -9.78
C SER A 32 -2.67 -2.19 -10.87
N HIS A 33 -2.18 -3.43 -11.05
CA HIS A 33 -1.21 -3.75 -12.09
C HIS A 33 -1.83 -3.59 -13.49
N PHE A 34 -1.07 -3.09 -14.45
CA PHE A 34 -1.48 -2.98 -15.85
C PHE A 34 -1.78 -4.39 -16.46
N ASN A 35 -2.83 -4.62 -17.26
CA ASN A 35 -3.82 -3.67 -17.76
C ASN A 35 -4.88 -3.36 -16.68
N TYR A 36 -5.02 -2.09 -16.29
CA TYR A 36 -5.89 -1.63 -15.21
C TYR A 36 -7.36 -2.03 -15.42
N ARG A 37 -7.82 -2.01 -16.70
CA ARG A 37 -9.21 -2.32 -17.07
C ARG A 37 -9.60 -3.76 -16.73
N GLU A 38 -8.63 -4.66 -16.58
CA GLU A 38 -8.84 -6.06 -16.24
C GLU A 38 -8.92 -6.31 -14.72
N ARG A 39 -8.72 -5.28 -13.91
CA ARG A 39 -8.63 -5.39 -12.44
C ARG A 39 -9.98 -5.25 -11.74
N TYR A 40 -11.05 -4.94 -12.45
CA TYR A 40 -12.38 -4.77 -11.90
C TYR A 40 -13.47 -5.20 -12.89
N PRO A 41 -14.65 -5.66 -12.41
CA PRO A 41 -15.78 -5.97 -13.27
C PRO A 41 -16.31 -4.72 -14.01
N ARG A 42 -16.84 -4.88 -15.22
CA ARG A 42 -17.41 -3.76 -15.99
C ARG A 42 -18.54 -3.04 -15.25
N SER A 43 -19.33 -3.76 -14.49
CA SER A 43 -20.41 -3.23 -13.67
C SER A 43 -19.93 -2.29 -12.55
N GLU A 44 -18.67 -2.43 -12.11
CA GLU A 44 -18.06 -1.67 -11.02
C GLU A 44 -17.29 -0.44 -11.50
N ALA A 45 -17.22 -0.21 -12.83
CA ALA A 45 -16.58 0.97 -13.40
C ALA A 45 -17.35 2.24 -13.03
N PHE A 46 -16.75 3.04 -12.15
CA PHE A 46 -17.30 4.33 -11.69
C PHE A 46 -16.81 5.49 -12.56
N PHE A 47 -15.51 5.57 -12.78
CA PHE A 47 -14.90 6.59 -13.65
C PHE A 47 -14.93 6.13 -15.10
N ARG A 48 -15.46 6.99 -15.99
CA ARG A 48 -15.62 6.68 -17.43
C ARG A 48 -15.26 7.88 -18.29
N PRO A 49 -14.86 7.69 -19.54
CA PRO A 49 -14.52 6.42 -20.19
C PRO A 49 -13.27 5.77 -19.58
N ASP A 50 -13.21 4.41 -19.59
CA ASP A 50 -12.14 3.62 -18.96
C ASP A 50 -11.60 2.51 -19.89
N ASP A 51 -11.89 2.62 -21.17
CA ASP A 51 -11.67 1.60 -22.19
C ASP A 51 -10.64 2.03 -23.25
N ALA A 52 -9.53 2.62 -22.78
CA ALA A 52 -8.41 2.99 -23.67
C ALA A 52 -7.97 1.79 -24.52
N SER A 53 -8.00 1.94 -25.84
CA SER A 53 -7.58 0.92 -26.78
C SER A 53 -6.06 0.72 -26.81
N GLU A 54 -5.32 1.76 -26.42
CA GLU A 54 -3.86 1.79 -26.42
C GLU A 54 -3.33 2.62 -25.27
N ALA A 55 -2.18 2.23 -24.72
CA ALA A 55 -1.45 2.97 -23.70
C ALA A 55 -0.65 4.13 -24.32
N LYS A 56 -1.34 5.20 -24.66
CA LYS A 56 -0.78 6.42 -25.27
C LYS A 56 -1.16 7.65 -24.45
N ALA A 57 -0.32 8.68 -24.49
CA ALA A 57 -0.58 9.95 -23.78
C ALA A 57 -1.92 10.60 -24.21
N SER A 58 -2.36 10.43 -25.47
CA SER A 58 -3.68 10.89 -25.94
C SER A 58 -4.85 10.22 -25.22
N ASN A 59 -4.66 9.01 -24.68
CA ASN A 59 -5.67 8.25 -23.95
C ASN A 59 -5.51 8.34 -22.43
N ARG A 60 -4.67 9.29 -21.94
CA ARG A 60 -4.34 9.42 -20.52
C ARG A 60 -5.56 9.41 -19.62
N GLN A 61 -6.60 10.19 -19.96
CA GLN A 61 -7.80 10.26 -19.10
C GLN A 61 -8.49 8.91 -18.94
N GLN A 62 -8.59 8.12 -20.00
CA GLN A 62 -9.19 6.78 -19.96
C GLN A 62 -8.33 5.82 -19.13
N LEU A 63 -7.00 5.92 -19.24
CA LEU A 63 -6.06 5.12 -18.46
C LEU A 63 -6.13 5.47 -16.97
N VAL A 64 -6.18 6.76 -16.63
CA VAL A 64 -6.36 7.22 -15.25
C VAL A 64 -7.70 6.74 -14.69
N ASN A 65 -8.80 6.89 -15.45
CA ASN A 65 -10.11 6.39 -15.02
C ASN A 65 -10.10 4.88 -14.73
N ALA A 66 -9.42 4.10 -15.58
CA ALA A 66 -9.27 2.65 -15.37
C ALA A 66 -8.41 2.35 -14.14
N TYR A 67 -7.32 3.10 -13.94
CA TYR A 67 -6.47 2.97 -12.75
C TYR A 67 -7.24 3.31 -11.46
N ASP A 68 -7.96 4.42 -11.44
CA ASP A 68 -8.78 4.83 -10.29
C ASP A 68 -9.89 3.81 -9.97
N ASN A 69 -10.50 3.21 -10.99
CA ASN A 69 -11.44 2.11 -10.80
C ASN A 69 -10.77 0.87 -10.18
N SER A 70 -9.54 0.55 -10.56
CA SER A 70 -8.79 -0.56 -9.97
C SER A 70 -8.41 -0.30 -8.50
N ILE A 71 -8.08 0.96 -8.16
CA ILE A 71 -7.86 1.37 -6.76
C ILE A 71 -9.15 1.21 -5.94
N ARG A 72 -10.30 1.63 -6.47
CA ARG A 72 -11.60 1.41 -5.81
C ARG A 72 -11.89 -0.05 -5.55
N GLN A 73 -11.50 -0.93 -6.47
CA GLN A 73 -11.66 -2.38 -6.29
C GLN A 73 -10.75 -2.92 -5.18
N THR A 74 -9.51 -2.45 -5.12
CA THR A 74 -8.58 -2.78 -4.02
C THR A 74 -9.11 -2.27 -2.67
N ASP A 75 -9.65 -1.05 -2.60
CA ASP A 75 -10.27 -0.50 -1.39
C ASP A 75 -11.46 -1.37 -0.91
N ARG A 76 -12.32 -1.79 -1.83
CA ARG A 76 -13.41 -2.73 -1.53
C ARG A 76 -12.89 -4.04 -0.97
N LEU A 77 -11.84 -4.62 -1.57
CA LEU A 77 -11.23 -5.86 -1.08
C LEU A 77 -10.71 -5.69 0.34
N LEU A 78 -10.00 -4.59 0.64
CA LEU A 78 -9.51 -4.30 1.99
C LEU A 78 -10.66 -4.13 2.99
N HIS A 79 -11.73 -3.45 2.59
CA HIS A 79 -12.96 -3.33 3.39
C HIS A 79 -13.53 -4.71 3.75
N ASP A 80 -13.65 -5.61 2.76
CA ASP A 80 -14.22 -6.94 2.95
C ASP A 80 -13.32 -7.85 3.79
N ILE A 81 -11.99 -7.73 3.66
CA ILE A 81 -11.02 -8.39 4.54
C ILE A 81 -11.21 -7.92 5.98
N ILE A 82 -11.31 -6.61 6.21
CA ILE A 82 -11.56 -6.05 7.55
C ILE A 82 -12.90 -6.55 8.11
N ALA A 83 -13.95 -6.60 7.29
CA ALA A 83 -15.25 -7.11 7.70
C ALA A 83 -15.20 -8.60 8.08
N ALA A 84 -14.45 -9.41 7.33
CA ALA A 84 -14.22 -10.82 7.65
C ALA A 84 -13.47 -10.99 8.98
N LEU A 85 -12.40 -10.20 9.19
CA LEU A 85 -11.64 -10.22 10.44
C LEU A 85 -12.51 -9.78 11.64
N ARG A 86 -13.32 -8.73 11.51
CA ARG A 86 -14.25 -8.28 12.56
C ARG A 86 -15.23 -9.37 12.98
N LYS A 87 -15.77 -10.12 12.02
CA LYS A 87 -16.71 -11.21 12.29
C LYS A 87 -16.13 -12.32 13.18
N THR A 88 -14.81 -12.50 13.18
CA THR A 88 -14.18 -13.51 14.03
C THR A 88 -14.16 -13.12 15.52
N GLY A 89 -14.29 -11.84 15.86
CA GLY A 89 -14.09 -11.32 17.22
C GLY A 89 -12.65 -11.46 17.75
N ALA A 90 -11.73 -11.95 16.93
CA ALA A 90 -10.34 -12.23 17.31
C ALA A 90 -9.54 -10.94 17.54
N VAL A 91 -8.43 -11.10 18.26
CA VAL A 91 -7.37 -10.08 18.34
C VAL A 91 -6.64 -10.07 17.00
N ALA A 92 -6.95 -9.11 16.15
CA ALA A 92 -6.47 -9.06 14.78
C ALA A 92 -5.90 -7.69 14.42
N ALA A 93 -4.87 -7.70 13.58
CA ALA A 93 -4.32 -6.51 12.93
C ALA A 93 -4.14 -6.78 11.43
N MET A 94 -4.25 -5.75 10.61
CA MET A 94 -3.96 -5.78 9.18
C MET A 94 -2.97 -4.68 8.86
N LEU A 95 -1.99 -4.98 8.02
CA LEU A 95 -1.08 -4.03 7.43
C LEU A 95 -1.08 -4.21 5.91
N TYR A 96 -1.31 -3.15 5.17
CA TYR A 96 -1.34 -3.14 3.72
C TYR A 96 -0.38 -2.08 3.18
N THR A 97 0.30 -2.40 2.10
CA THR A 97 1.05 -1.46 1.26
C THR A 97 1.09 -1.95 -0.18
N SER A 98 1.34 -1.04 -1.11
CA SER A 98 1.77 -1.40 -2.47
C SER A 98 3.30 -1.47 -2.51
N ASP A 99 3.85 -2.24 -3.42
CA ASP A 99 5.29 -2.33 -3.70
C ASP A 99 5.80 -1.10 -4.46
N HIS A 100 5.00 -0.55 -5.39
CA HIS A 100 5.26 0.68 -6.13
C HIS A 100 3.95 1.36 -6.54
N GLY A 101 4.05 2.59 -7.02
CA GLY A 101 3.00 3.29 -7.75
C GLY A 101 3.20 3.17 -9.27
N GLU A 102 2.48 3.97 -10.04
CA GLU A 102 2.48 3.94 -11.51
C GLU A 102 2.55 5.33 -12.11
N ASN A 103 3.32 5.48 -13.17
CA ASN A 103 3.27 6.64 -14.04
C ASN A 103 2.18 6.44 -15.11
N ILE A 104 1.33 7.44 -15.32
CA ILE A 104 0.27 7.40 -16.33
C ILE A 104 0.30 8.70 -17.14
N PHE A 105 1.44 9.00 -17.74
CA PHE A 105 1.66 10.25 -18.50
C PHE A 105 1.34 11.50 -17.65
N ASP A 106 1.80 11.53 -16.40
CA ASP A 106 1.39 12.52 -15.39
C ASP A 106 1.98 13.91 -15.61
N ASP A 107 3.11 13.99 -16.29
CA ASP A 107 3.81 15.23 -16.60
C ASP A 107 4.51 15.20 -17.97
N ASP A 108 5.28 16.23 -18.26
CA ASP A 108 5.96 16.42 -19.56
C ASP A 108 6.99 15.33 -19.88
N ARG A 109 7.43 14.53 -18.89
CA ARG A 109 8.30 13.36 -19.08
C ARG A 109 7.59 12.25 -19.83
N LYS A 110 6.25 12.23 -19.81
CA LYS A 110 5.38 11.22 -20.46
C LYS A 110 5.75 9.78 -20.08
N LEU A 111 6.16 9.58 -18.83
CA LEU A 111 6.46 8.25 -18.30
C LEU A 111 5.18 7.42 -18.23
N PHE A 112 5.33 6.12 -18.45
CA PHE A 112 4.24 5.16 -18.36
C PHE A 112 4.71 3.90 -17.63
N LEU A 113 3.88 3.37 -16.72
CA LEU A 113 4.19 2.28 -15.81
C LEU A 113 5.29 2.65 -14.79
N HIS A 114 6.04 1.66 -14.33
CA HIS A 114 7.11 1.75 -13.34
C HIS A 114 8.45 1.25 -13.92
N ALA A 115 9.49 1.22 -13.07
CA ALA A 115 10.84 0.80 -13.42
C ALA A 115 11.52 1.68 -14.51
N SER A 116 11.16 2.96 -14.56
CA SER A 116 11.88 3.94 -15.35
C SER A 116 13.31 4.10 -14.81
N PRO A 117 14.33 4.35 -15.66
CA PRO A 117 15.72 4.61 -15.20
C PRO A 117 15.79 5.77 -14.19
N THR A 118 14.92 6.77 -14.33
CA THR A 118 14.72 7.84 -13.38
C THR A 118 13.34 7.71 -12.76
N PRO A 119 13.22 7.46 -11.43
CA PRO A 119 11.93 7.32 -10.78
C PRO A 119 11.17 8.65 -10.75
N SER A 120 9.88 8.57 -10.47
CA SER A 120 9.01 9.73 -10.24
C SER A 120 8.36 9.66 -8.87
N TYR A 121 7.78 10.79 -8.42
CA TYR A 121 6.90 10.80 -7.24
C TYR A 121 5.77 9.78 -7.37
N TYR A 122 5.15 9.68 -8.55
CA TYR A 122 3.99 8.80 -8.80
C TYR A 122 4.33 7.32 -8.63
N GLU A 123 5.59 6.95 -8.90
CA GLU A 123 6.10 5.58 -8.75
C GLU A 123 6.48 5.27 -7.30
N LEU A 124 6.96 6.27 -6.55
CA LEU A 124 7.50 6.10 -5.20
C LEU A 124 6.48 6.30 -4.09
N HIS A 125 5.38 7.03 -4.35
CA HIS A 125 4.37 7.33 -3.34
C HIS A 125 3.30 6.26 -3.31
N VAL A 126 3.31 5.44 -2.29
CA VAL A 126 2.39 4.31 -2.09
C VAL A 126 1.62 4.43 -0.78
N PRO A 127 0.41 3.85 -0.69
CA PRO A 127 -0.33 3.80 0.57
C PRO A 127 0.34 2.87 1.58
N LEU A 128 0.25 3.23 2.86
CA LEU A 128 0.55 2.34 3.98
C LEU A 128 -0.62 2.42 4.96
N ILE A 129 -1.39 1.33 5.06
CA ILE A 129 -2.63 1.27 5.83
C ILE A 129 -2.46 0.26 6.96
N ALA A 130 -2.76 0.67 8.19
CA ALA A 130 -2.83 -0.20 9.35
C ALA A 130 -4.24 -0.18 9.94
N TRP A 131 -4.74 -1.35 10.29
CA TRP A 131 -6.00 -1.52 11.00
C TRP A 131 -5.83 -2.51 12.16
N VAL A 132 -6.53 -2.27 13.25
CA VAL A 132 -6.59 -3.18 14.41
C VAL A 132 -8.05 -3.41 14.81
N SER A 133 -8.36 -4.62 15.28
CA SER A 133 -9.68 -4.94 15.76
C SER A 133 -9.95 -4.31 17.14
N GLU A 134 -11.23 -4.19 17.54
CA GLU A 134 -11.60 -3.75 18.88
C GLU A 134 -11.01 -4.67 19.97
N SER A 135 -10.97 -5.97 19.72
CA SER A 135 -10.35 -6.94 20.63
C SER A 135 -8.85 -6.71 20.77
N TYR A 136 -8.20 -6.29 19.69
CA TYR A 136 -6.78 -5.89 19.70
C TYR A 136 -6.56 -4.64 20.55
N ASP A 137 -7.39 -3.60 20.36
CA ASP A 137 -7.26 -2.34 21.07
C ASP A 137 -7.53 -2.51 22.58
N ARG A 138 -8.46 -3.39 22.95
CA ARG A 138 -8.68 -3.75 24.36
C ARG A 138 -7.49 -4.48 24.99
N LEU A 139 -6.83 -5.36 24.22
CA LEU A 139 -5.68 -6.14 24.74
C LEU A 139 -4.40 -5.33 24.79
N TYR A 140 -4.21 -4.42 23.84
CA TYR A 140 -3.03 -3.57 23.69
C TYR A 140 -3.41 -2.09 23.69
N PRO A 141 -3.91 -1.55 24.81
CA PRO A 141 -4.38 -0.17 24.87
C PRO A 141 -3.26 0.80 24.50
N GLY A 142 -3.60 1.79 23.67
CA GLY A 142 -2.67 2.82 23.22
C GLY A 142 -2.00 2.53 21.86
N ILE A 143 -2.04 1.30 21.33
CA ILE A 143 -1.49 1.02 19.97
C ILE A 143 -2.27 1.79 18.91
N HIS A 144 -3.61 1.75 18.95
CA HIS A 144 -4.43 2.53 18.02
C HIS A 144 -4.12 4.03 18.10
N ALA A 145 -4.05 4.61 19.30
CA ALA A 145 -3.68 6.01 19.49
C ALA A 145 -2.28 6.32 18.95
N THR A 146 -1.33 5.40 19.11
CA THR A 146 0.03 5.54 18.56
C THR A 146 0.02 5.52 17.03
N LEU A 147 -0.74 4.62 16.41
CA LEU A 147 -0.91 4.57 14.95
C LEU A 147 -1.51 5.89 14.43
N VAL A 148 -2.54 6.41 15.10
CA VAL A 148 -3.16 7.70 14.77
C VAL A 148 -2.16 8.85 14.91
N ALA A 149 -1.36 8.88 15.97
CA ALA A 149 -0.33 9.90 16.18
C ALA A 149 0.78 9.86 15.12
N ASN A 150 1.10 8.66 14.64
CA ASN A 150 2.16 8.44 13.66
C ASN A 150 1.69 8.59 12.19
N ARG A 151 0.38 8.70 11.91
CA ARG A 151 -0.19 8.67 10.55
C ARG A 151 0.35 9.73 9.58
N HIS A 152 0.89 10.83 10.10
CA HIS A 152 1.46 11.90 9.29
C HIS A 152 2.99 11.87 9.21
N LYS A 153 3.64 10.91 9.87
CA LYS A 153 5.08 10.77 9.78
C LYS A 153 5.46 10.10 8.44
N PRO A 154 6.32 10.72 7.65
CA PRO A 154 6.79 10.09 6.41
C PRO A 154 7.65 8.87 6.75
N VAL A 155 7.33 7.74 6.15
CA VAL A 155 8.06 6.48 6.31
C VAL A 155 8.41 5.90 4.94
N ALA A 156 9.44 5.06 4.87
CA ALA A 156 9.69 4.21 3.73
C ALA A 156 9.04 2.85 4.00
N SER A 157 8.04 2.45 3.21
CA SER A 157 7.33 1.18 3.41
C SER A 157 8.29 -0.02 3.42
N SER A 158 9.28 -0.03 2.51
CA SER A 158 10.33 -1.06 2.44
C SER A 158 11.12 -1.23 3.75
N ALA A 159 11.35 -0.15 4.50
CA ALA A 159 12.03 -0.21 5.78
C ALA A 159 11.07 -0.50 6.94
N SER A 160 9.88 0.13 6.92
CA SER A 160 8.97 0.12 8.08
C SER A 160 8.03 -1.09 8.12
N PHE A 161 7.72 -1.72 6.98
CA PHE A 161 6.71 -2.79 6.91
C PHE A 161 7.06 -3.98 7.80
N PHE A 162 8.28 -4.52 7.68
CA PHE A 162 8.74 -5.65 8.50
C PHE A 162 8.67 -5.36 9.99
N HIS A 163 9.21 -4.21 10.42
CA HIS A 163 9.25 -3.82 11.82
C HIS A 163 7.86 -3.57 12.39
N SER A 164 6.96 -3.02 11.57
CA SER A 164 5.56 -2.79 11.93
C SER A 164 4.77 -4.09 12.05
N MET A 165 4.99 -5.04 11.16
CA MET A 165 4.39 -6.38 11.26
C MET A 165 4.81 -7.08 12.56
N LEU A 166 6.09 -7.06 12.90
CA LEU A 166 6.58 -7.63 14.16
C LEU A 166 5.98 -6.90 15.37
N GLY A 167 5.87 -5.57 15.30
CA GLY A 167 5.28 -4.75 16.37
C GLY A 167 3.81 -5.08 16.59
N LEU A 168 3.02 -5.09 15.53
CA LEU A 168 1.59 -5.42 15.57
C LEU A 168 1.35 -6.88 16.00
N ALA A 169 2.24 -7.81 15.64
CA ALA A 169 2.17 -9.20 16.08
C ALA A 169 2.65 -9.41 17.52
N GLY A 170 3.13 -8.37 18.21
CA GLY A 170 3.68 -8.48 19.57
C GLY A 170 4.97 -9.31 19.63
N ILE A 171 5.70 -9.46 18.53
CA ILE A 171 6.93 -10.26 18.45
C ILE A 171 8.11 -9.42 18.92
N SER A 172 8.79 -9.88 19.97
CA SER A 172 10.05 -9.32 20.44
C SER A 172 11.21 -10.12 19.86
N THR A 173 12.14 -9.42 19.18
CA THR A 173 13.31 -10.02 18.52
C THR A 173 14.39 -8.96 18.36
N PRO A 174 15.69 -9.32 18.37
CA PRO A 174 16.78 -8.38 18.14
C PRO A 174 16.74 -7.75 16.73
N TYR A 175 15.99 -8.32 15.82
CA TYR A 175 15.82 -7.78 14.45
C TYR A 175 14.74 -6.71 14.33
N ARG A 176 13.91 -6.47 15.37
CA ARG A 176 12.89 -5.42 15.35
C ARG A 176 13.47 -4.09 15.80
N ALA A 177 13.37 -3.07 14.96
CA ALA A 177 13.71 -1.69 15.28
C ALA A 177 12.43 -0.89 15.55
N ASP A 178 12.20 -0.50 16.80
CA ASP A 178 11.03 0.30 17.19
C ASP A 178 11.03 1.70 16.57
N SER A 179 12.20 2.20 16.17
CA SER A 179 12.36 3.46 15.43
C SER A 179 11.80 3.42 14.00
N LEU A 180 11.56 2.24 13.46
CA LEU A 180 10.98 2.00 12.12
C LEU A 180 9.56 1.42 12.20
N ASN A 181 9.06 1.14 13.39
CA ASN A 181 7.76 0.52 13.63
C ASN A 181 6.67 1.59 13.79
N ILE A 182 5.67 1.61 12.88
CA ILE A 182 4.57 2.60 12.91
C ILE A 182 3.68 2.47 14.16
N SER A 183 3.66 1.31 14.81
CA SER A 183 2.91 1.10 16.06
C SER A 183 3.71 1.48 17.31
N SER A 184 4.91 2.07 17.16
CA SER A 184 5.77 2.49 18.27
C SER A 184 5.79 4.00 18.46
N GLY A 185 5.72 4.45 19.72
CA GLY A 185 5.97 5.85 20.05
C GLY A 185 7.40 6.33 19.76
N LYS A 186 8.33 5.39 19.49
CA LYS A 186 9.72 5.67 19.11
C LYS A 186 9.91 5.87 17.60
N LEU A 187 8.83 5.76 16.80
CA LEU A 187 8.93 5.98 15.36
C LEU A 187 9.50 7.35 15.05
N HIS A 188 10.55 7.39 14.25
CA HIS A 188 11.11 8.64 13.71
C HIS A 188 11.43 8.47 12.22
N SER A 189 11.45 9.60 11.51
CA SER A 189 11.81 9.60 10.10
C SER A 189 13.26 9.18 9.92
N ALA A 190 13.48 8.13 9.14
CA ALA A 190 14.82 7.72 8.70
C ALA A 190 15.09 8.27 7.29
N PRO A 191 16.36 8.42 6.89
CA PRO A 191 16.71 8.73 5.51
C PRO A 191 16.07 7.73 4.56
N ARG A 192 15.24 8.21 3.62
CA ARG A 192 14.54 7.36 2.66
C ARG A 192 15.49 6.96 1.54
N ARG A 193 15.40 5.71 1.14
CA ARG A 193 16.18 5.14 0.04
C ARG A 193 15.23 4.50 -0.97
N TYR A 194 15.61 4.58 -2.21
CA TYR A 194 14.94 3.95 -3.33
C TYR A 194 15.76 2.76 -3.83
N LEU A 195 15.10 1.66 -4.14
CA LEU A 195 15.73 0.50 -4.78
C LEU A 195 15.67 0.73 -6.30
N ASN A 196 16.83 0.96 -6.93
CA ASN A 196 16.89 1.19 -8.36
C ASN A 196 16.76 -0.12 -9.17
N ASP A 197 16.69 0.00 -10.49
CA ASP A 197 16.59 -1.11 -11.45
C ASP A 197 17.77 -2.11 -11.40
N HIS A 198 18.89 -1.72 -10.79
CA HIS A 198 20.04 -2.60 -10.50
C HIS A 198 20.02 -3.20 -9.09
N ASN A 199 18.90 -3.16 -8.38
CA ASN A 199 18.73 -3.63 -6.99
C ASN A 199 19.69 -2.97 -5.99
N LYS A 200 20.09 -1.71 -6.25
CA LYS A 200 20.91 -0.91 -5.34
C LYS A 200 20.06 0.11 -4.60
N ALA A 201 20.18 0.13 -3.27
CA ALA A 201 19.49 1.11 -2.44
C ALA A 201 20.19 2.47 -2.55
N MET A 202 19.57 3.41 -3.26
CA MET A 202 20.08 4.78 -3.51
C MET A 202 19.41 5.78 -2.57
N PRO A 203 20.11 6.78 -2.02
CA PRO A 203 19.48 7.93 -1.39
C PRO A 203 18.58 8.68 -2.38
N LEU A 204 17.44 9.23 -1.93
CA LEU A 204 16.48 9.90 -2.83
C LEU A 204 17.09 11.08 -3.58
N ASP A 205 17.99 11.83 -2.96
CA ASP A 205 18.70 12.95 -3.56
C ASP A 205 19.70 12.56 -4.66
N LYS A 206 19.95 11.26 -4.84
CA LYS A 206 20.87 10.70 -5.87
C LYS A 206 20.18 9.86 -6.93
N THR A 207 18.86 9.88 -6.98
CA THR A 207 18.07 9.04 -7.90
C THR A 207 17.70 9.75 -9.20
N GLY A 208 18.04 11.04 -9.36
CA GLY A 208 17.64 11.83 -10.54
C GLY A 208 16.19 12.33 -10.51
N LEU A 209 15.53 12.27 -9.36
CA LEU A 209 14.20 12.89 -9.16
C LEU A 209 14.23 14.37 -9.54
N SER A 210 13.18 14.85 -10.20
CA SER A 210 13.01 16.27 -10.51
C SER A 210 12.80 17.09 -9.23
N GLU A 211 13.03 18.40 -9.30
CA GLU A 211 12.71 19.31 -8.19
C GLU A 211 11.25 19.21 -7.77
N LYS A 212 10.33 19.08 -8.72
CA LYS A 212 8.89 18.87 -8.47
C LYS A 212 8.62 17.57 -7.71
N ASP A 213 9.27 16.46 -8.09
CA ASP A 213 9.13 15.19 -7.36
C ASP A 213 9.62 15.32 -5.91
N LEU A 214 10.76 15.98 -5.70
CA LEU A 214 11.33 16.21 -4.37
C LEU A 214 10.43 17.11 -3.52
N GLU A 215 9.80 18.13 -4.10
CA GLU A 215 8.83 18.98 -3.44
C GLU A 215 7.60 18.17 -3.02
N MET A 216 7.03 17.37 -3.93
CA MET A 216 5.87 16.52 -3.65
C MET A 216 6.20 15.51 -2.54
N ILE A 217 7.37 14.86 -2.59
CA ILE A 217 7.86 13.95 -1.55
C ILE A 217 8.05 14.68 -0.21
N GLY A 218 8.57 15.90 -0.22
CA GLY A 218 8.77 16.74 0.96
C GLY A 218 7.47 17.19 1.62
N ASN A 219 6.35 17.20 0.87
CA ASN A 219 5.02 17.55 1.36
C ASN A 219 4.24 16.34 1.92
N VAL A 220 4.70 15.11 1.69
CA VAL A 220 4.08 13.91 2.27
C VAL A 220 4.09 13.99 3.80
N GLY A 221 2.92 13.83 4.41
CA GLY A 221 2.74 13.90 5.86
C GLY A 221 2.58 15.30 6.46
N LYS A 222 2.70 16.38 5.67
CA LYS A 222 2.32 17.71 6.13
C LYS A 222 0.80 17.80 6.22
N LYS A 223 0.30 18.38 7.33
CA LYS A 223 -1.14 18.67 7.47
C LYS A 223 -1.52 19.76 6.46
N HIS A 224 -2.54 19.49 5.67
CA HIS A 224 -3.27 20.52 4.96
C HIS A 224 -4.31 21.15 5.88
#